data_3b3e95e25c85b614ecf0afc64ef73eaf
#
_entry.id   3b3e95e25c85b614ecf0afc64ef73eaf
#
_cell.length_a   1.000
_cell.length_b   1.000
_cell.length_c   1.000
_cell.angle_alpha   90.00
_cell.angle_beta   90.00
_cell.angle_gamma   90.00
#
_symmetry.space_group_name_H-M   'P 1'
#
loop_
_entity.id
_entity.type
_entity.pdbx_description
1 polymer ?
#
loop_
_entity_poly.entity_id
_entity_poly.type
_entity_poly.pdbx_seq_one_letter_code
_entity_poly.pdbx_strand_id
1 'polypeptide(L)'
;MMKRAILGMSLLMAAGSAATPPFATSAHAATPQASARQEDPAAQLYREARELLNAERFRDAAVQFERLRGSYANSTYVPDTFYWQAFALYREGGASNLRTASDLLRTQAQRHPGAATRADAEQLLVRIESLLAQRGDAAAAATIAQQAAGPCTGNQDVRAAALSALMNMNANQAVPILQEVLRQRDACSVELRRQAVFLVAQQMTDETVDILLDLAHRNPDPDEEVREQAVFWLHQVRTPEALDALRAILEESTDQELQEAALFSISQRSRDPGAMEILRSYAERTDVPDELRENAIFWIGQSSGAGGAQYLIELYDRLDSEDLKESAIFGIAQSSDDAAAAWLLERAMDVGEPMELRENALFWAGQMGALDGAALREIYRTVADAEMKEQAIFVASQDGSTEMVDLLMEIARTEQDADLRENAIFWLGQTDDPRVPEFLLALIRGGA
;
A
#
# COMPACT_ATOMS: atom_id res chain seq x y z
N MET A 1 20.06 -3.72 -0.10
CA MET A 1 19.72 -2.91 -1.29
C MET A 1 18.23 -2.56 -1.28
N MET A 2 17.85 -1.59 -0.50
CA MET A 2 16.46 -1.06 -0.47
C MET A 2 16.43 0.30 -1.17
N LYS A 3 16.10 0.33 -2.46
CA LYS A 3 15.78 1.55 -3.21
C LYS A 3 14.63 1.26 -4.17
N ARG A 4 13.45 1.84 -3.85
CA ARG A 4 12.27 2.20 -4.66
C ARG A 4 11.02 2.04 -3.79
N ALA A 5 10.04 2.93 -3.68
CA ALA A 5 9.76 4.19 -4.32
C ALA A 5 8.78 4.95 -3.43
N ILE A 6 9.02 6.24 -3.26
CA ILE A 6 7.96 7.19 -2.85
C ILE A 6 7.73 8.05 -4.08
N LEU A 7 6.59 7.89 -4.74
CA LEU A 7 6.13 8.82 -5.77
C LEU A 7 4.99 9.65 -5.22
N GLY A 8 5.30 10.93 -5.01
CA GLY A 8 4.33 11.94 -4.65
C GLY A 8 3.44 12.30 -5.85
N MET A 9 2.16 12.40 -5.58
CA MET A 9 1.14 12.92 -6.49
C MET A 9 1.11 14.44 -6.39
N SER A 10 1.68 15.13 -7.39
CA SER A 10 1.53 16.58 -7.54
C SER A 10 0.38 16.88 -8.49
N LEU A 11 -0.61 17.58 -7.97
CA LEU A 11 -1.75 18.14 -8.70
C LEU A 11 -1.28 19.39 -9.46
N LEU A 12 -1.31 19.39 -10.80
CA LEU A 12 -1.12 20.58 -11.62
C LEU A 12 -2.48 21.09 -12.11
N MET A 13 -2.89 22.25 -11.59
CA MET A 13 -3.95 23.06 -12.17
C MET A 13 -3.36 23.88 -13.33
N ALA A 14 -3.85 23.70 -14.54
CA ALA A 14 -3.58 24.59 -15.67
C ALA A 14 -4.79 25.47 -15.94
N ALA A 15 -4.62 26.77 -15.72
CA ALA A 15 -5.56 27.79 -16.13
C ALA A 15 -5.30 28.13 -17.60
N GLY A 16 -6.29 27.90 -18.46
CA GLY A 16 -6.26 28.28 -19.85
C GLY A 16 -7.03 29.58 -20.09
N SER A 17 -6.34 30.62 -20.53
CA SER A 17 -6.89 31.90 -20.90
C SER A 17 -7.61 31.86 -22.23
N ALA A 18 -8.81 32.40 -22.29
CA ALA A 18 -9.60 32.59 -23.50
C ALA A 18 -9.06 33.79 -24.31
N ALA A 19 -8.78 33.57 -25.59
CA ALA A 19 -8.54 34.63 -26.55
C ALA A 19 -9.77 34.79 -27.45
N THR A 20 -10.32 35.97 -27.48
CA THR A 20 -11.40 36.42 -28.40
C THR A 20 -10.78 36.86 -29.74
N PRO A 21 -11.37 36.52 -30.89
CA PRO A 21 -11.02 37.16 -32.17
C PRO A 21 -12.03 38.27 -32.53
N PRO A 22 -11.66 39.22 -33.41
CA PRO A 22 -12.36 40.49 -33.63
C PRO A 22 -13.48 40.38 -34.67
N PHE A 23 -14.41 41.31 -34.55
CA PHE A 23 -15.53 41.54 -35.43
C PHE A 23 -15.10 41.88 -36.88
N ALA A 24 -15.75 41.24 -37.84
CA ALA A 24 -15.81 41.74 -39.22
C ALA A 24 -17.28 41.96 -39.61
N THR A 25 -17.58 43.20 -39.92
CA THR A 25 -18.86 43.66 -40.52
C THR A 25 -18.81 43.42 -42.04
N SER A 26 -19.85 42.80 -42.62
CA SER A 26 -20.44 43.29 -43.85
C SER A 26 -21.57 42.43 -44.43
N ALA A 27 -22.57 43.17 -44.90
CA ALA A 27 -23.42 42.95 -46.06
C ALA A 27 -24.77 42.23 -45.91
N HIS A 28 -25.77 43.03 -46.06
CA HIS A 28 -27.16 42.68 -46.35
C HIS A 28 -27.29 41.66 -47.51
N ALA A 29 -27.93 40.55 -47.22
CA ALA A 29 -28.54 39.71 -48.22
C ALA A 29 -29.90 39.23 -47.70
N ALA A 30 -30.87 39.26 -48.59
CA ALA A 30 -32.27 39.03 -48.43
C ALA A 30 -32.67 37.91 -47.42
N THR A 31 -33.57 38.19 -46.52
CA THR A 31 -34.30 37.23 -45.70
C THR A 31 -35.07 36.24 -46.54
N PRO A 32 -34.70 34.93 -46.49
CA PRO A 32 -35.69 33.90 -46.79
C PRO A 32 -36.63 33.88 -45.58
N GLN A 33 -37.93 33.98 -45.83
CA GLN A 33 -38.97 33.64 -44.87
C GLN A 33 -38.64 32.25 -44.28
N ALA A 34 -38.16 32.24 -43.04
CA ALA A 34 -38.02 31.03 -42.25
C ALA A 34 -39.47 30.50 -42.10
N SER A 35 -39.85 29.53 -42.89
CA SER A 35 -40.97 28.68 -42.57
C SER A 35 -40.69 28.19 -41.15
N ALA A 36 -41.56 28.53 -40.22
CA ALA A 36 -41.54 28.01 -38.87
C ALA A 36 -41.49 26.48 -38.99
N ARG A 37 -40.29 25.89 -38.84
CA ARG A 37 -40.18 24.44 -38.71
C ARG A 37 -41.02 24.10 -37.50
N GLN A 38 -42.13 23.44 -37.73
CA GLN A 38 -42.96 22.88 -36.67
C GLN A 38 -42.02 22.03 -35.83
N GLU A 39 -41.73 22.44 -34.60
CA GLU A 39 -40.84 21.70 -33.74
C GLU A 39 -41.32 20.27 -33.62
N ASP A 40 -40.42 19.32 -33.75
CA ASP A 40 -40.73 17.89 -33.57
C ASP A 40 -41.33 17.70 -32.17
N PRO A 41 -42.62 17.29 -32.05
CA PRO A 41 -43.27 17.12 -30.76
C PRO A 41 -42.54 16.13 -29.83
N ALA A 42 -41.80 15.15 -30.38
CA ALA A 42 -40.97 14.26 -29.57
C ALA A 42 -39.76 14.97 -28.99
N ALA A 43 -39.12 15.87 -29.76
CA ALA A 43 -38.02 16.71 -29.26
C ALA A 43 -38.47 17.65 -28.14
N GLN A 44 -39.64 18.23 -28.25
CA GLN A 44 -40.21 19.06 -27.21
C GLN A 44 -40.45 18.27 -25.92
N LEU A 45 -41.13 17.12 -26.03
CA LEU A 45 -41.41 16.27 -24.88
C LEU A 45 -40.13 15.76 -24.19
N TYR A 46 -39.09 15.46 -25.01
CA TYR A 46 -37.80 15.07 -24.49
C TYR A 46 -37.12 16.20 -23.69
N ARG A 47 -37.14 17.42 -24.20
CA ARG A 47 -36.62 18.60 -23.46
C ARG A 47 -37.37 18.84 -22.17
N GLU A 48 -38.70 18.83 -22.19
CA GLU A 48 -39.54 18.98 -21.00
C GLU A 48 -39.20 17.90 -19.93
N ALA A 49 -39.03 16.65 -20.32
CA ALA A 49 -38.65 15.57 -19.44
C ALA A 49 -37.24 15.79 -18.82
N ARG A 50 -36.29 16.30 -19.63
CA ARG A 50 -34.94 16.66 -19.15
C ARG A 50 -34.96 17.86 -18.18
N GLU A 51 -35.82 18.87 -18.42
CA GLU A 51 -36.01 20.00 -17.51
C GLU A 51 -36.57 19.54 -16.16
N LEU A 52 -37.52 18.60 -16.17
CA LEU A 52 -38.07 18.02 -14.95
C LEU A 52 -36.97 17.25 -14.16
N LEU A 53 -36.06 16.53 -14.83
CA LEU A 53 -34.91 15.92 -14.18
C LEU A 53 -34.00 16.94 -13.52
N ASN A 54 -33.68 18.03 -14.22
CA ASN A 54 -32.83 19.11 -13.70
C ASN A 54 -33.47 19.83 -12.52
N ALA A 55 -34.84 19.90 -12.50
CA ALA A 55 -35.62 20.44 -11.41
C ALA A 55 -35.85 19.42 -10.27
N GLU A 56 -35.20 18.25 -10.30
CA GLU A 56 -35.32 17.15 -9.34
C GLU A 56 -36.75 16.57 -9.19
N ARG A 57 -37.61 16.83 -10.17
CA ARG A 57 -38.98 16.29 -10.25
C ARG A 57 -38.95 14.90 -10.89
N PHE A 58 -38.30 13.96 -10.20
CA PHE A 58 -37.95 12.67 -10.77
C PHE A 58 -39.15 11.83 -11.22
N ARG A 59 -40.23 11.81 -10.40
CA ARG A 59 -41.44 11.09 -10.73
C ARG A 59 -42.08 11.62 -12.01
N ASP A 60 -42.18 12.94 -12.12
CA ASP A 60 -42.80 13.60 -13.28
C ASP A 60 -41.93 13.36 -14.53
N ALA A 61 -40.63 13.46 -14.42
CA ALA A 61 -39.69 13.17 -15.49
C ALA A 61 -39.84 11.71 -15.99
N ALA A 62 -39.93 10.73 -15.08
CA ALA A 62 -40.13 9.31 -15.44
C ALA A 62 -41.40 9.08 -16.25
N VAL A 63 -42.51 9.72 -15.88
CA VAL A 63 -43.78 9.67 -16.60
C VAL A 63 -43.66 10.28 -18.01
N GLN A 64 -42.96 11.42 -18.16
CA GLN A 64 -42.81 12.04 -19.48
C GLN A 64 -41.91 11.22 -20.40
N PHE A 65 -40.84 10.58 -19.95
CA PHE A 65 -40.04 9.68 -20.76
C PHE A 65 -40.84 8.44 -21.20
N GLU A 66 -41.69 7.90 -20.34
CA GLU A 66 -42.58 6.80 -20.68
C GLU A 66 -43.62 7.22 -21.75
N ARG A 67 -44.25 8.40 -21.57
CA ARG A 67 -45.17 8.97 -22.54
C ARG A 67 -44.53 9.18 -23.90
N LEU A 68 -43.28 9.64 -23.97
CA LEU A 68 -42.55 9.82 -25.21
C LEU A 68 -42.45 8.50 -25.96
N ARG A 69 -42.05 7.41 -25.30
CA ARG A 69 -41.97 6.09 -25.92
C ARG A 69 -43.32 5.58 -26.41
N GLY A 70 -44.37 5.82 -25.63
CA GLY A 70 -45.73 5.39 -26.02
C GLY A 70 -46.33 6.18 -27.20
N SER A 71 -46.07 7.50 -27.26
CA SER A 71 -46.65 8.40 -28.24
C SER A 71 -45.80 8.51 -29.54
N TYR A 72 -44.48 8.33 -29.44
CA TYR A 72 -43.52 8.59 -30.52
C TYR A 72 -42.51 7.44 -30.66
N ALA A 73 -42.99 6.20 -30.76
CA ALA A 73 -42.17 4.98 -30.71
C ALA A 73 -41.01 4.93 -31.75
N ASN A 74 -41.15 5.64 -32.87
CA ASN A 74 -40.13 5.72 -33.91
C ASN A 74 -39.19 6.93 -33.81
N SER A 75 -39.29 7.72 -32.75
CA SER A 75 -38.45 8.89 -32.56
C SER A 75 -37.01 8.47 -32.27
N THR A 76 -36.05 9.27 -32.78
CA THR A 76 -34.62 9.11 -32.50
C THR A 76 -34.25 9.28 -31.01
N TYR A 77 -35.12 9.87 -30.22
CA TYR A 77 -34.93 10.06 -28.78
C TYR A 77 -35.31 8.81 -27.96
N VAL A 78 -36.07 7.90 -28.51
CA VAL A 78 -36.58 6.71 -27.80
C VAL A 78 -35.48 5.86 -27.17
N PRO A 79 -34.36 5.56 -27.85
CA PRO A 79 -33.29 4.77 -27.22
C PRO A 79 -32.78 5.31 -25.90
N ASP A 80 -32.59 6.64 -25.78
CA ASP A 80 -32.03 7.26 -24.59
C ASP A 80 -33.07 7.48 -23.48
N THR A 81 -34.36 7.46 -23.80
CA THR A 81 -35.43 7.60 -22.80
C THR A 81 -35.48 6.47 -21.80
N PHE A 82 -34.99 5.27 -22.16
CA PHE A 82 -34.90 4.15 -21.22
C PHE A 82 -33.90 4.46 -20.08
N TYR A 83 -32.73 5.00 -20.44
CA TYR A 83 -31.73 5.41 -19.46
C TYR A 83 -32.25 6.57 -18.57
N TRP A 84 -32.79 7.61 -19.17
CA TRP A 84 -33.23 8.78 -18.41
C TRP A 84 -34.42 8.49 -17.50
N GLN A 85 -35.34 7.61 -17.91
CA GLN A 85 -36.40 7.16 -17.01
C GLN A 85 -35.84 6.30 -15.89
N ALA A 86 -34.92 5.39 -16.18
CA ALA A 86 -34.29 4.56 -15.17
C ALA A 86 -33.51 5.42 -14.16
N PHE A 87 -32.80 6.44 -14.65
CA PHE A 87 -32.10 7.39 -13.79
C PHE A 87 -33.07 8.16 -12.87
N ALA A 88 -34.22 8.63 -13.41
CA ALA A 88 -35.23 9.31 -12.60
C ALA A 88 -35.79 8.39 -11.49
N LEU A 89 -36.12 7.14 -11.83
CA LEU A 89 -36.61 6.16 -10.88
C LEU A 89 -35.56 5.77 -9.82
N TYR A 90 -34.28 5.69 -10.21
CA TYR A 90 -33.17 5.48 -9.30
C TYR A 90 -33.06 6.62 -8.29
N ARG A 91 -33.16 7.88 -8.74
CA ARG A 91 -33.13 9.07 -7.88
C ARG A 91 -34.36 9.18 -6.97
N GLU A 92 -35.54 8.78 -7.44
CA GLU A 92 -36.75 8.67 -6.60
C GLU A 92 -36.59 7.62 -5.50
N GLY A 93 -35.87 6.53 -5.78
CA GLY A 93 -35.58 5.46 -4.84
C GLY A 93 -36.74 4.48 -4.64
N GLY A 94 -36.60 3.63 -3.61
CA GLY A 94 -37.58 2.57 -3.32
C GLY A 94 -37.37 1.28 -4.14
N ALA A 95 -37.63 0.11 -3.55
CA ALA A 95 -37.32 -1.17 -4.19
C ALA A 95 -38.10 -1.42 -5.49
N SER A 96 -39.35 -0.98 -5.57
CA SER A 96 -40.17 -1.09 -6.79
C SER A 96 -39.58 -0.25 -7.94
N ASN A 97 -39.22 1.01 -7.66
CA ASN A 97 -38.65 1.91 -8.65
C ASN A 97 -37.29 1.40 -9.13
N LEU A 98 -36.47 0.86 -8.24
CA LEU A 98 -35.17 0.25 -8.61
C LEU A 98 -35.34 -0.96 -9.52
N ARG A 99 -36.31 -1.86 -9.26
CA ARG A 99 -36.60 -3.00 -10.17
C ARG A 99 -37.06 -2.52 -11.54
N THR A 100 -37.99 -1.56 -11.59
CA THR A 100 -38.45 -0.98 -12.87
C THR A 100 -37.29 -0.32 -13.62
N ALA A 101 -36.40 0.39 -12.91
CA ALA A 101 -35.21 0.99 -13.51
C ALA A 101 -34.24 -0.06 -14.08
N SER A 102 -33.99 -1.15 -13.35
CA SER A 102 -33.20 -2.29 -13.86
C SER A 102 -33.78 -2.87 -15.13
N ASP A 103 -35.11 -3.13 -15.17
CA ASP A 103 -35.80 -3.69 -16.35
C ASP A 103 -35.72 -2.74 -17.55
N LEU A 104 -35.82 -1.43 -17.35
CA LEU A 104 -35.67 -0.44 -18.42
C LEU A 104 -34.26 -0.45 -19.02
N LEU A 105 -33.22 -0.52 -18.19
CA LEU A 105 -31.81 -0.56 -18.62
C LEU A 105 -31.50 -1.86 -19.38
N ARG A 106 -32.01 -2.99 -18.89
CA ARG A 106 -31.92 -4.29 -19.62
C ARG A 106 -32.65 -4.24 -20.94
N THR A 107 -33.82 -3.60 -20.99
CA THR A 107 -34.59 -3.41 -22.25
C THR A 107 -33.80 -2.55 -23.23
N GLN A 108 -33.18 -1.46 -22.78
CA GLN A 108 -32.32 -0.64 -23.63
C GLN A 108 -31.16 -1.47 -24.22
N ALA A 109 -30.49 -2.25 -23.38
CA ALA A 109 -29.39 -3.11 -23.79
C ALA A 109 -29.78 -4.06 -24.96
N GLN A 110 -30.95 -4.66 -24.84
CA GLN A 110 -31.45 -5.66 -25.83
C GLN A 110 -31.97 -5.01 -27.08
N ARG A 111 -32.75 -3.92 -26.96
CA ARG A 111 -33.46 -3.33 -28.09
C ARG A 111 -32.72 -2.20 -28.79
N HIS A 112 -31.85 -1.53 -28.07
CA HIS A 112 -31.11 -0.33 -28.50
C HIS A 112 -29.64 -0.38 -28.16
N PRO A 113 -28.88 -1.38 -28.64
CA PRO A 113 -27.44 -1.54 -28.27
C PRO A 113 -26.57 -0.36 -28.71
N GLY A 114 -27.02 0.43 -29.71
CA GLY A 114 -26.34 1.64 -30.18
C GLY A 114 -26.83 2.93 -29.58
N ALA A 115 -27.59 2.93 -28.47
CA ALA A 115 -28.03 4.15 -27.78
C ALA A 115 -26.84 4.97 -27.30
N ALA A 116 -26.90 6.32 -27.39
CA ALA A 116 -25.85 7.20 -26.96
C ALA A 116 -25.54 7.07 -25.43
N THR A 117 -26.56 6.74 -24.65
CA THR A 117 -26.48 6.54 -23.20
C THR A 117 -26.13 5.11 -22.79
N ARG A 118 -25.65 4.26 -23.72
CA ARG A 118 -25.44 2.82 -23.46
C ARG A 118 -24.41 2.57 -22.35
N ALA A 119 -23.27 3.26 -22.39
CA ALA A 119 -22.22 3.11 -21.38
C ALA A 119 -22.69 3.55 -19.99
N ASP A 120 -23.36 4.69 -19.92
CA ASP A 120 -23.93 5.19 -18.67
C ASP A 120 -25.00 4.26 -18.11
N ALA A 121 -25.78 3.63 -19.00
CA ALA A 121 -26.82 2.68 -18.63
C ALA A 121 -26.24 1.40 -18.00
N GLU A 122 -25.11 0.90 -18.49
CA GLU A 122 -24.40 -0.24 -17.90
C GLU A 122 -23.93 0.07 -16.48
N GLN A 123 -23.29 1.22 -16.27
CA GLN A 123 -22.84 1.64 -14.95
C GLN A 123 -24.00 1.86 -13.97
N LEU A 124 -25.08 2.48 -14.45
CA LEU A 124 -26.29 2.70 -13.63
C LEU A 124 -26.95 1.37 -13.25
N LEU A 125 -26.98 0.40 -14.18
CA LEU A 125 -27.54 -0.93 -13.93
C LEU A 125 -26.79 -1.64 -12.79
N VAL A 126 -25.44 -1.65 -12.82
CA VAL A 126 -24.62 -2.22 -11.75
C VAL A 126 -24.94 -1.59 -10.40
N ARG A 127 -25.06 -0.27 -10.35
CA ARG A 127 -25.38 0.46 -9.12
C ARG A 127 -26.78 0.12 -8.59
N ILE A 128 -27.76 -0.03 -9.47
CA ILE A 128 -29.14 -0.40 -9.11
C ILE A 128 -29.20 -1.84 -8.61
N GLU A 129 -28.55 -2.77 -9.33
CA GLU A 129 -28.49 -4.19 -8.94
C GLU A 129 -27.79 -4.36 -7.58
N SER A 130 -26.71 -3.59 -7.34
CA SER A 130 -26.05 -3.55 -6.06
C SER A 130 -26.99 -3.14 -4.90
N LEU A 131 -27.76 -2.06 -5.10
CA LEU A 131 -28.74 -1.60 -4.09
C LEU A 131 -29.87 -2.60 -3.85
N LEU A 132 -30.29 -3.32 -4.88
CA LEU A 132 -31.31 -4.37 -4.77
C LEU A 132 -30.74 -5.58 -4.03
N ALA A 133 -29.54 -6.03 -4.38
CA ALA A 133 -28.84 -7.14 -3.73
C ALA A 133 -28.59 -6.87 -2.23
N GLN A 134 -28.17 -5.66 -1.85
CA GLN A 134 -28.05 -5.22 -0.46
C GLN A 134 -29.36 -5.35 0.34
N ARG A 135 -30.49 -5.21 -0.37
CA ARG A 135 -31.84 -5.36 0.22
C ARG A 135 -32.36 -6.79 0.19
N GLY A 136 -31.50 -7.76 -0.18
CA GLY A 136 -31.82 -9.19 -0.21
C GLY A 136 -32.47 -9.69 -1.50
N ASP A 137 -32.40 -8.92 -2.62
CA ASP A 137 -32.91 -9.38 -3.91
C ASP A 137 -31.94 -10.39 -4.54
N ALA A 138 -32.32 -11.67 -4.50
CA ALA A 138 -31.48 -12.77 -4.97
C ALA A 138 -31.20 -12.72 -6.48
N ALA A 139 -32.13 -12.19 -7.29
CA ALA A 139 -31.94 -12.06 -8.73
C ALA A 139 -30.90 -10.97 -9.06
N ALA A 140 -30.93 -9.87 -8.32
CA ALA A 140 -29.94 -8.80 -8.42
C ALA A 140 -28.56 -9.31 -7.98
N ALA A 141 -28.46 -10.06 -6.88
CA ALA A 141 -27.20 -10.67 -6.43
C ALA A 141 -26.62 -11.61 -7.50
N ALA A 142 -27.44 -12.46 -8.12
CA ALA A 142 -27.01 -13.34 -9.21
C ALA A 142 -26.52 -12.55 -10.44
N THR A 143 -27.15 -11.41 -10.76
CA THR A 143 -26.68 -10.53 -11.84
C THR A 143 -25.32 -9.93 -11.54
N ILE A 144 -25.11 -9.44 -10.33
CA ILE A 144 -23.80 -8.92 -9.89
C ILE A 144 -22.73 -10.02 -9.99
N ALA A 145 -23.06 -11.25 -9.55
CA ALA A 145 -22.18 -12.40 -9.68
C ALA A 145 -21.73 -12.65 -11.12
N GLN A 146 -22.70 -12.69 -12.05
CA GLN A 146 -22.40 -12.90 -13.47
C GLN A 146 -21.57 -11.78 -14.09
N GLN A 147 -21.78 -10.54 -13.68
CA GLN A 147 -21.00 -9.40 -14.16
C GLN A 147 -19.57 -9.42 -13.60
N ALA A 148 -19.40 -9.68 -12.32
CA ALA A 148 -18.08 -9.74 -11.67
C ALA A 148 -17.25 -10.92 -12.22
N ALA A 149 -17.89 -12.10 -12.41
CA ALA A 149 -17.26 -13.30 -12.93
C ALA A 149 -17.30 -13.42 -14.47
N GLY A 150 -17.68 -12.37 -15.18
CA GLY A 150 -17.78 -12.35 -16.65
C GLY A 150 -16.41 -12.54 -17.34
N PRO A 151 -16.40 -12.88 -18.65
CA PRO A 151 -15.16 -13.10 -19.39
C PRO A 151 -14.34 -11.80 -19.51
N CYS A 152 -13.04 -11.93 -19.67
CA CYS A 152 -12.09 -10.82 -19.82
C CYS A 152 -12.35 -9.87 -20.99
N THR A 153 -13.10 -10.32 -21.99
CA THR A 153 -13.55 -9.52 -23.14
C THR A 153 -14.68 -8.55 -22.79
N GLY A 154 -15.24 -8.64 -21.59
CA GLY A 154 -16.30 -7.76 -21.10
C GLY A 154 -15.78 -6.38 -20.70
N ASN A 155 -16.72 -5.48 -20.36
CA ASN A 155 -16.41 -4.15 -19.86
C ASN A 155 -15.75 -4.24 -18.47
N GLN A 156 -14.46 -3.95 -18.39
CA GLN A 156 -13.68 -4.05 -17.16
C GLN A 156 -14.19 -3.08 -16.06
N ASP A 157 -14.63 -1.87 -16.44
CA ASP A 157 -15.16 -0.90 -15.49
C ASP A 157 -16.45 -1.41 -14.83
N VAL A 158 -17.30 -2.10 -15.60
CA VAL A 158 -18.54 -2.73 -15.10
C VAL A 158 -18.19 -3.87 -14.14
N ARG A 159 -17.18 -4.68 -14.45
CA ARG A 159 -16.73 -5.78 -13.58
C ARG A 159 -16.15 -5.25 -12.26
N ALA A 160 -15.31 -4.22 -12.32
CA ALA A 160 -14.75 -3.57 -11.13
C ALA A 160 -15.86 -2.93 -10.27
N ALA A 161 -16.84 -2.27 -10.91
CA ALA A 161 -17.99 -1.71 -10.23
C ALA A 161 -18.87 -2.79 -9.57
N ALA A 162 -19.09 -3.92 -10.25
CA ALA A 162 -19.80 -5.07 -9.70
C ALA A 162 -19.06 -5.65 -8.49
N LEU A 163 -17.74 -5.80 -8.59
CA LEU A 163 -16.91 -6.30 -7.51
C LEU A 163 -16.95 -5.35 -6.30
N SER A 164 -16.81 -4.05 -6.52
CA SER A 164 -16.92 -3.04 -5.46
C SER A 164 -18.29 -3.03 -4.76
N ALA A 165 -19.33 -3.42 -5.51
CA ALA A 165 -20.67 -3.55 -4.94
C ALA A 165 -20.78 -4.66 -3.88
N LEU A 166 -19.96 -5.70 -3.98
CA LEU A 166 -19.93 -6.82 -3.03
C LEU A 166 -19.47 -6.40 -1.61
N MET A 167 -18.71 -5.30 -1.49
CA MET A 167 -18.30 -4.76 -0.18
C MET A 167 -19.47 -4.47 0.76
N ASN A 168 -20.60 -4.07 0.19
CA ASN A 168 -21.78 -3.68 0.95
C ASN A 168 -22.83 -4.80 1.03
N MET A 169 -22.52 -5.98 0.50
CA MET A 169 -23.41 -7.13 0.55
C MET A 169 -23.15 -7.97 1.82
N ASN A 170 -24.13 -8.78 2.18
CA ASN A 170 -23.98 -9.77 3.22
C ASN A 170 -22.90 -10.81 2.82
N ALA A 171 -22.03 -11.19 3.75
CA ALA A 171 -20.94 -12.12 3.50
C ALA A 171 -21.39 -13.45 2.87
N ASN A 172 -22.51 -14.02 3.33
CA ASN A 172 -23.07 -15.25 2.75
C ASN A 172 -23.42 -15.15 1.26
N GLN A 173 -23.62 -13.94 0.75
CA GLN A 173 -23.90 -13.68 -0.67
C GLN A 173 -22.63 -13.25 -1.40
N ALA A 174 -21.75 -12.48 -0.78
CA ALA A 174 -20.54 -11.95 -1.39
C ALA A 174 -19.46 -13.02 -1.56
N VAL A 175 -19.21 -13.85 -0.55
CA VAL A 175 -18.10 -14.83 -0.56
C VAL A 175 -18.18 -15.82 -1.72
N PRO A 176 -19.33 -16.46 -2.03
CA PRO A 176 -19.41 -17.36 -3.18
C PRO A 176 -19.11 -16.68 -4.53
N ILE A 177 -19.48 -15.39 -4.67
CA ILE A 177 -19.22 -14.61 -5.87
C ILE A 177 -17.73 -14.28 -5.97
N LEU A 178 -17.12 -13.88 -4.88
CA LEU A 178 -15.69 -13.61 -4.82
C LEU A 178 -14.86 -14.86 -5.14
N GLN A 179 -15.25 -16.02 -4.62
CA GLN A 179 -14.63 -17.29 -4.98
C GLN A 179 -14.72 -17.60 -6.48
N GLU A 180 -15.84 -17.29 -7.13
CA GLU A 180 -15.97 -17.47 -8.59
C GLU A 180 -15.04 -16.55 -9.37
N VAL A 181 -14.87 -15.29 -8.94
CA VAL A 181 -13.89 -14.37 -9.53
C VAL A 181 -12.47 -14.89 -9.34
N LEU A 182 -12.15 -15.40 -8.16
CA LEU A 182 -10.82 -15.94 -7.81
C LEU A 182 -10.47 -17.25 -8.53
N ARG A 183 -11.46 -18.00 -9.06
CA ARG A 183 -11.22 -19.17 -9.92
C ARG A 183 -10.75 -18.80 -11.32
N GLN A 184 -10.95 -17.56 -11.75
CA GLN A 184 -10.48 -17.10 -13.06
C GLN A 184 -8.96 -16.89 -13.00
N ARG A 185 -8.19 -17.68 -13.77
CA ARG A 185 -6.72 -17.66 -13.76
C ARG A 185 -6.11 -16.95 -14.98
N ASP A 186 -6.91 -16.16 -15.68
CA ASP A 186 -6.49 -15.42 -16.89
C ASP A 186 -5.64 -14.20 -16.50
N ALA A 187 -4.64 -13.89 -17.34
CA ALA A 187 -3.79 -12.71 -17.12
C ALA A 187 -4.58 -11.40 -17.08
N CYS A 188 -5.69 -11.29 -17.81
CA CYS A 188 -6.54 -10.09 -17.81
C CYS A 188 -7.46 -9.96 -16.59
N SER A 189 -7.58 -10.99 -15.75
CA SER A 189 -8.36 -10.96 -14.52
C SER A 189 -7.51 -10.69 -13.25
N VAL A 190 -6.19 -10.48 -13.39
CA VAL A 190 -5.27 -10.25 -12.27
C VAL A 190 -5.78 -9.14 -11.35
N GLU A 191 -6.04 -7.96 -11.90
CA GLU A 191 -6.49 -6.81 -11.10
C GLU A 191 -7.82 -7.08 -10.37
N LEU A 192 -8.75 -7.80 -11.03
CA LEU A 192 -10.02 -8.19 -10.39
C LEU A 192 -9.80 -9.23 -9.28
N ARG A 193 -8.87 -10.18 -9.47
CA ARG A 193 -8.51 -11.14 -8.42
C ARG A 193 -7.88 -10.45 -7.22
N ARG A 194 -6.98 -9.48 -7.45
CA ARG A 194 -6.39 -8.66 -6.38
C ARG A 194 -7.45 -7.94 -5.55
N GLN A 195 -8.41 -7.31 -6.24
CA GLN A 195 -9.56 -6.69 -5.57
C GLN A 195 -10.42 -7.71 -4.83
N ALA A 196 -10.63 -8.89 -5.42
CA ALA A 196 -11.41 -9.95 -4.78
C ALA A 196 -10.72 -10.52 -3.51
N VAL A 197 -9.39 -10.66 -3.50
CA VAL A 197 -8.60 -11.03 -2.31
C VAL A 197 -8.84 -10.05 -1.18
N PHE A 198 -8.73 -8.74 -1.47
CA PHE A 198 -9.05 -7.70 -0.49
C PHE A 198 -10.47 -7.82 0.06
N LEU A 199 -11.45 -8.02 -0.83
CA LEU A 199 -12.86 -8.10 -0.43
C LEU A 199 -13.16 -9.36 0.41
N VAL A 200 -12.53 -10.50 0.10
CA VAL A 200 -12.61 -11.72 0.93
C VAL A 200 -12.08 -11.46 2.33
N ALA A 201 -10.91 -10.81 2.43
CA ALA A 201 -10.33 -10.48 3.72
C ALA A 201 -11.25 -9.58 4.58
N GLN A 202 -11.96 -8.64 3.94
CA GLN A 202 -12.91 -7.74 4.63
C GLN A 202 -14.19 -8.44 5.13
N GLN A 203 -14.57 -9.59 4.56
CA GLN A 203 -15.78 -10.32 4.97
C GLN A 203 -15.61 -11.01 6.33
N MET A 204 -14.38 -11.36 6.72
CA MET A 204 -14.02 -11.98 8.00
C MET A 204 -14.93 -13.19 8.38
N THR A 205 -15.17 -14.06 7.40
CA THR A 205 -15.91 -15.31 7.60
C THR A 205 -14.97 -16.45 7.98
N ASP A 206 -15.53 -17.55 8.49
CA ASP A 206 -14.76 -18.77 8.79
C ASP A 206 -14.01 -19.31 7.56
N GLU A 207 -14.55 -19.09 6.34
CA GLU A 207 -13.95 -19.51 5.07
C GLU A 207 -12.82 -18.59 4.60
N THR A 208 -12.67 -17.39 5.16
CA THR A 208 -11.70 -16.38 4.69
C THR A 208 -10.27 -16.93 4.71
N VAL A 209 -9.88 -17.58 5.80
CA VAL A 209 -8.53 -18.16 5.94
C VAL A 209 -8.28 -19.24 4.89
N ASP A 210 -9.24 -20.15 4.70
CA ASP A 210 -9.12 -21.24 3.73
C ASP A 210 -9.00 -20.73 2.30
N ILE A 211 -9.78 -19.68 1.95
CA ILE A 211 -9.71 -19.05 0.60
C ILE A 211 -8.35 -18.41 0.37
N LEU A 212 -7.85 -17.64 1.35
CA LEU A 212 -6.56 -16.95 1.24
C LEU A 212 -5.40 -17.96 1.20
N LEU A 213 -5.43 -18.99 2.02
CA LEU A 213 -4.42 -20.07 2.04
C LEU A 213 -4.45 -20.87 0.73
N ASP A 214 -5.62 -21.13 0.19
CA ASP A 214 -5.75 -21.83 -1.11
C ASP A 214 -5.07 -21.04 -2.23
N LEU A 215 -5.33 -19.73 -2.29
CA LEU A 215 -4.75 -18.82 -3.28
C LEU A 215 -3.24 -18.67 -3.14
N ALA A 216 -2.74 -18.61 -1.93
CA ALA A 216 -1.32 -18.41 -1.66
C ALA A 216 -0.50 -19.70 -1.87
N HIS A 217 -1.01 -20.85 -1.45
CA HIS A 217 -0.20 -22.05 -1.26
C HIS A 217 -0.82 -23.36 -1.77
N ARG A 218 -2.05 -23.74 -1.37
CA ARG A 218 -2.62 -25.06 -1.70
C ARG A 218 -2.98 -25.22 -3.18
N ASN A 219 -3.50 -24.17 -3.81
CA ASN A 219 -3.82 -24.07 -5.23
C ASN A 219 -3.41 -22.67 -5.72
N PRO A 220 -2.09 -22.42 -5.78
CA PRO A 220 -1.56 -21.08 -5.88
C PRO A 220 -2.04 -20.34 -7.15
N ASP A 221 -2.32 -19.08 -6.99
CA ASP A 221 -2.60 -18.20 -8.12
C ASP A 221 -1.37 -18.14 -9.04
N PRO A 222 -1.53 -18.18 -10.36
CA PRO A 222 -0.41 -18.05 -11.30
C PRO A 222 0.29 -16.69 -11.19
N ASP A 223 -0.41 -15.66 -10.72
CA ASP A 223 0.13 -14.33 -10.53
C ASP A 223 0.70 -14.18 -9.13
N GLU A 224 1.95 -13.76 -9.06
CA GLU A 224 2.73 -13.62 -7.83
C GLU A 224 2.13 -12.58 -6.88
N GLU A 225 1.78 -11.40 -7.39
CA GLU A 225 1.22 -10.32 -6.59
C GLU A 225 -0.14 -10.72 -5.95
N VAL A 226 -0.91 -11.61 -6.61
CA VAL A 226 -2.15 -12.16 -6.03
C VAL A 226 -1.83 -13.09 -4.86
N ARG A 227 -0.77 -13.93 -4.98
CA ARG A 227 -0.33 -14.82 -3.90
C ARG A 227 0.17 -14.04 -2.70
N GLU A 228 1.08 -13.07 -2.91
CA GLU A 228 1.61 -12.21 -1.86
C GLU A 228 0.51 -11.43 -1.14
N GLN A 229 -0.45 -10.91 -1.90
CA GLN A 229 -1.58 -10.19 -1.35
C GLN A 229 -2.47 -11.09 -0.48
N ALA A 230 -2.66 -12.36 -0.86
CA ALA A 230 -3.38 -13.32 -0.05
C ALA A 230 -2.65 -13.59 1.29
N VAL A 231 -1.31 -13.75 1.25
CA VAL A 231 -0.48 -13.87 2.45
C VAL A 231 -0.55 -12.62 3.32
N PHE A 232 -0.42 -11.43 2.70
CA PHE A 232 -0.53 -10.17 3.43
C PHE A 232 -1.87 -10.05 4.17
N TRP A 233 -2.99 -10.38 3.55
CA TRP A 233 -4.30 -10.27 4.19
C TRP A 233 -4.53 -11.30 5.29
N LEU A 234 -3.81 -12.43 5.31
CA LEU A 234 -3.88 -13.40 6.41
C LEU A 234 -3.48 -12.78 7.76
N HIS A 235 -2.59 -11.77 7.81
CA HIS A 235 -2.24 -11.11 9.07
C HIS A 235 -3.38 -10.27 9.66
N GLN A 236 -4.29 -9.77 8.82
CA GLN A 236 -5.48 -9.02 9.26
C GLN A 236 -6.53 -9.93 9.93
N VAL A 237 -6.57 -11.20 9.54
CA VAL A 237 -7.47 -12.20 10.13
C VAL A 237 -6.83 -12.71 11.42
N ARG A 238 -7.25 -12.14 12.56
CA ARG A 238 -6.63 -12.40 13.86
C ARG A 238 -7.20 -13.66 14.54
N THR A 239 -7.14 -14.78 13.84
CA THR A 239 -7.52 -16.09 14.37
C THR A 239 -6.29 -17.01 14.46
N PRO A 240 -6.31 -18.06 15.31
CA PRO A 240 -5.25 -19.07 15.35
C PRO A 240 -5.05 -19.75 13.99
N GLU A 241 -6.13 -20.05 13.29
CA GLU A 241 -6.10 -20.69 11.97
C GLU A 241 -5.34 -19.86 10.92
N ALA A 242 -5.46 -18.53 10.99
CA ALA A 242 -4.69 -17.65 10.11
C ALA A 242 -3.19 -17.65 10.42
N LEU A 243 -2.82 -17.79 11.69
CA LEU A 243 -1.41 -17.97 12.07
C LEU A 243 -0.88 -19.33 11.64
N ASP A 244 -1.67 -20.39 11.78
CA ASP A 244 -1.31 -21.73 11.30
C ASP A 244 -1.19 -21.77 9.77
N ALA A 245 -2.03 -21.01 9.04
CA ALA A 245 -1.93 -20.86 7.59
C ALA A 245 -0.62 -20.15 7.17
N LEU A 246 -0.24 -19.08 7.86
CA LEU A 246 1.04 -18.39 7.62
C LEU A 246 2.23 -19.29 7.93
N ARG A 247 2.15 -20.08 9.01
CA ARG A 247 3.17 -21.08 9.33
C ARG A 247 3.29 -22.16 8.26
N ALA A 248 2.18 -22.68 7.74
CA ALA A 248 2.17 -23.68 6.68
C ALA A 248 2.83 -23.12 5.40
N ILE A 249 2.52 -21.88 5.01
CA ILE A 249 3.17 -21.21 3.87
C ILE A 249 4.69 -21.14 4.10
N LEU A 250 5.12 -20.72 5.28
CA LEU A 250 6.51 -20.56 5.63
C LEU A 250 7.28 -21.88 5.62
N GLU A 251 6.67 -22.97 6.06
CA GLU A 251 7.30 -24.30 6.19
C GLU A 251 7.25 -25.11 4.91
N GLU A 252 6.19 -24.99 4.12
CA GLU A 252 5.90 -25.87 2.98
C GLU A 252 6.15 -25.23 1.62
N SER A 253 6.21 -23.87 1.53
CA SER A 253 6.48 -23.19 0.27
C SER A 253 7.95 -23.35 -0.14
N THR A 254 8.18 -23.52 -1.44
CA THR A 254 9.49 -23.45 -2.07
C THR A 254 9.78 -22.09 -2.71
N ASP A 255 8.82 -21.17 -2.61
CA ASP A 255 8.89 -19.82 -3.14
C ASP A 255 9.39 -18.91 -1.99
N GLN A 256 10.63 -18.42 -2.11
CA GLN A 256 11.27 -17.62 -1.07
C GLN A 256 10.55 -16.30 -0.84
N GLU A 257 10.07 -15.63 -1.89
CA GLU A 257 9.32 -14.35 -1.78
C GLU A 257 8.04 -14.55 -0.97
N LEU A 258 7.36 -15.67 -1.19
CA LEU A 258 6.17 -16.03 -0.42
C LEU A 258 6.50 -16.34 1.04
N GLN A 259 7.65 -16.97 1.32
CA GLN A 259 8.12 -17.20 2.69
C GLN A 259 8.48 -15.89 3.40
N GLU A 260 9.13 -14.94 2.70
CA GLU A 260 9.41 -13.61 3.23
C GLU A 260 8.13 -12.82 3.51
N ALA A 261 7.14 -12.89 2.60
CA ALA A 261 5.82 -12.30 2.82
C ALA A 261 5.10 -12.92 4.03
N ALA A 262 5.26 -14.23 4.26
CA ALA A 262 4.70 -14.90 5.43
C ALA A 262 5.40 -14.46 6.72
N LEU A 263 6.74 -14.35 6.75
CA LEU A 263 7.49 -13.81 7.88
C LEU A 263 7.07 -12.38 8.22
N PHE A 264 6.97 -11.52 7.19
CA PHE A 264 6.44 -10.18 7.36
C PHE A 264 5.03 -10.19 7.97
N SER A 265 4.12 -11.01 7.44
CA SER A 265 2.74 -11.10 7.91
C SER A 265 2.64 -11.61 9.35
N ILE A 266 3.51 -12.56 9.75
CA ILE A 266 3.65 -13.04 11.12
C ILE A 266 4.15 -11.90 12.04
N SER A 267 5.14 -11.12 11.61
CA SER A 267 5.71 -10.00 12.38
C SER A 267 4.67 -8.93 12.73
N GLN A 268 3.71 -8.68 11.84
CA GLN A 268 2.63 -7.72 12.07
C GLN A 268 1.68 -8.16 13.21
N ARG A 269 1.81 -9.41 13.68
CA ARG A 269 1.08 -9.97 14.82
C ARG A 269 1.93 -9.98 16.10
N SER A 270 2.83 -9.05 16.27
CA SER A 270 3.83 -8.97 17.36
C SER A 270 3.27 -9.08 18.79
N ARG A 271 1.95 -8.85 19.00
CA ARG A 271 1.25 -9.04 20.27
C ARG A 271 0.75 -10.48 20.49
N ASP A 272 0.82 -11.31 19.46
CA ASP A 272 0.46 -12.73 19.51
C ASP A 272 1.69 -13.54 19.92
N PRO A 273 1.70 -14.21 21.08
CA PRO A 273 2.85 -14.99 21.53
C PRO A 273 3.24 -16.09 20.54
N GLY A 274 2.27 -16.69 19.86
CA GLY A 274 2.52 -17.71 18.84
C GLY A 274 3.25 -17.17 17.63
N ALA A 275 3.00 -15.92 17.23
CA ALA A 275 3.74 -15.28 16.14
C ALA A 275 5.21 -15.07 16.48
N MET A 276 5.49 -14.60 17.70
CA MET A 276 6.86 -14.43 18.17
C MET A 276 7.59 -15.77 18.32
N GLU A 277 6.90 -16.83 18.73
CA GLU A 277 7.47 -18.18 18.80
C GLU A 277 7.91 -18.68 17.42
N ILE A 278 7.10 -18.44 16.38
CA ILE A 278 7.46 -18.79 15.00
C ILE A 278 8.69 -18.02 14.55
N LEU A 279 8.74 -16.71 14.73
CA LEU A 279 9.90 -15.88 14.34
C LEU A 279 11.17 -16.36 15.04
N ARG A 280 11.12 -16.62 16.35
CA ARG A 280 12.25 -17.15 17.13
C ARG A 280 12.72 -18.51 16.61
N SER A 281 11.77 -19.43 16.40
CA SER A 281 12.07 -20.75 15.83
C SER A 281 12.79 -20.63 14.48
N TYR A 282 12.36 -19.68 13.62
CA TYR A 282 12.97 -19.49 12.31
C TYR A 282 14.37 -18.87 12.39
N ALA A 283 14.60 -17.94 13.28
CA ALA A 283 15.92 -17.34 13.54
C ALA A 283 16.96 -18.40 13.98
N GLU A 284 16.53 -19.46 14.66
CA GLU A 284 17.39 -20.54 15.16
C GLU A 284 17.61 -21.68 14.16
N ARG A 285 16.87 -21.74 13.07
CA ARG A 285 16.97 -22.82 12.08
C ARG A 285 18.27 -22.74 11.29
N THR A 286 18.93 -23.89 11.06
CA THR A 286 20.12 -24.01 10.22
C THR A 286 19.85 -24.73 8.90
N ASP A 287 18.61 -25.14 8.66
CA ASP A 287 18.16 -25.89 7.46
C ASP A 287 17.38 -24.97 6.47
N VAL A 288 17.37 -23.67 6.71
CA VAL A 288 16.74 -22.65 5.85
C VAL A 288 17.78 -21.64 5.39
N PRO A 289 17.54 -20.94 4.25
CA PRO A 289 18.41 -19.85 3.78
C PRO A 289 18.65 -18.77 4.85
N ASP A 290 19.88 -18.25 4.89
CA ASP A 290 20.25 -17.19 5.85
C ASP A 290 19.38 -15.93 5.67
N GLU A 291 18.95 -15.59 4.45
CA GLU A 291 18.08 -14.47 4.17
C GLU A 291 16.74 -14.56 4.93
N LEU A 292 16.19 -15.75 5.10
CA LEU A 292 14.97 -15.95 5.89
C LEU A 292 15.23 -15.82 7.39
N ARG A 293 16.41 -16.27 7.84
CA ARG A 293 16.86 -16.11 9.24
C ARG A 293 17.09 -14.64 9.58
N GLU A 294 17.77 -13.91 8.69
CA GLU A 294 17.98 -12.46 8.79
C GLU A 294 16.64 -11.70 8.90
N ASN A 295 15.68 -12.02 8.02
CA ASN A 295 14.35 -11.46 8.07
C ASN A 295 13.66 -11.75 9.42
N ALA A 296 13.76 -12.97 9.93
CA ALA A 296 13.17 -13.32 11.23
C ALA A 296 13.85 -12.53 12.37
N ILE A 297 15.18 -12.42 12.40
CA ILE A 297 15.98 -11.66 13.36
C ILE A 297 15.59 -10.18 13.30
N PHE A 298 15.52 -9.60 12.09
CA PHE A 298 15.09 -8.21 11.87
C PHE A 298 13.72 -7.94 12.47
N TRP A 299 12.73 -8.81 12.21
CA TRP A 299 11.38 -8.61 12.72
C TRP A 299 11.27 -8.82 14.24
N ILE A 300 12.09 -9.69 14.82
CA ILE A 300 12.21 -9.82 16.27
C ILE A 300 12.71 -8.50 16.87
N GLY A 301 13.76 -7.89 16.29
CA GLY A 301 14.29 -6.61 16.70
C GLY A 301 13.29 -5.45 16.58
N GLN A 302 12.48 -5.44 15.51
CA GLN A 302 11.45 -4.41 15.30
C GLN A 302 10.23 -4.57 16.23
N SER A 303 10.08 -5.72 16.88
CA SER A 303 8.98 -5.93 17.81
C SER A 303 9.19 -5.11 19.08
N SER A 304 8.46 -4.01 19.23
CA SER A 304 8.53 -3.05 20.33
C SER A 304 8.07 -3.59 21.71
N GLY A 305 8.02 -4.90 21.89
CA GLY A 305 7.65 -5.58 23.13
C GLY A 305 8.89 -6.04 23.93
N ALA A 306 8.77 -6.01 25.26
CA ALA A 306 9.82 -6.49 26.16
C ALA A 306 10.26 -7.91 25.80
N GLY A 307 11.51 -8.07 25.37
CA GLY A 307 12.15 -9.35 25.17
C GLY A 307 12.70 -9.64 23.77
N GLY A 308 12.49 -8.78 22.77
CA GLY A 308 13.10 -8.96 21.43
C GLY A 308 14.62 -8.82 21.50
N ALA A 309 15.11 -7.69 22.00
CA ALA A 309 16.53 -7.45 22.17
C ALA A 309 17.19 -8.47 23.11
N GLN A 310 16.55 -8.76 24.25
CA GLN A 310 17.07 -9.77 25.19
C GLN A 310 17.19 -11.15 24.53
N TYR A 311 16.20 -11.54 23.74
CA TYR A 311 16.27 -12.80 23.00
C TYR A 311 17.40 -12.80 21.94
N LEU A 312 17.58 -11.67 21.22
CA LEU A 312 18.65 -11.55 20.22
C LEU A 312 20.03 -11.58 20.87
N ILE A 313 20.19 -11.00 22.07
CA ILE A 313 21.42 -11.12 22.89
C ILE A 313 21.71 -12.59 23.22
N GLU A 314 20.70 -13.34 23.66
CA GLU A 314 20.83 -14.77 23.96
C GLU A 314 21.07 -15.65 22.73
N LEU A 315 20.57 -15.22 21.56
CA LEU A 315 20.74 -15.90 20.30
C LEU A 315 22.13 -15.69 19.69
N TYR A 316 22.72 -14.52 19.86
CA TYR A 316 23.91 -14.03 19.17
C TYR A 316 25.07 -15.03 19.13
N ASP A 317 25.42 -15.61 20.26
CA ASP A 317 26.53 -16.56 20.38
C ASP A 317 26.25 -17.92 19.70
N ARG A 318 24.99 -18.17 19.32
CA ARG A 318 24.54 -19.40 18.61
C ARG A 318 24.44 -19.19 17.09
N LEU A 319 24.57 -17.95 16.62
CA LEU A 319 24.56 -17.65 15.21
C LEU A 319 25.89 -18.07 14.56
N ASP A 320 25.78 -18.67 13.39
CA ASP A 320 26.86 -19.35 12.67
C ASP A 320 27.45 -18.54 11.51
N SER A 321 26.87 -17.38 11.16
CA SER A 321 27.41 -16.45 10.16
C SER A 321 27.57 -15.04 10.71
N GLU A 322 28.50 -14.27 10.13
CA GLU A 322 28.72 -12.86 10.46
C GLU A 322 27.52 -12.00 10.05
N ASP A 323 26.89 -12.25 8.91
CA ASP A 323 25.70 -11.53 8.42
C ASP A 323 24.52 -11.66 9.39
N LEU A 324 24.30 -12.85 9.94
CA LEU A 324 23.26 -13.06 10.96
C LEU A 324 23.56 -12.34 12.27
N LYS A 325 24.86 -12.32 12.67
CA LYS A 325 25.31 -11.56 13.85
C LYS A 325 25.15 -10.06 13.64
N GLU A 326 25.44 -9.54 12.46
CA GLU A 326 25.19 -8.15 12.08
C GLU A 326 23.71 -7.78 12.18
N SER A 327 22.84 -8.64 11.61
CA SER A 327 21.40 -8.48 11.72
C SER A 327 20.90 -8.51 13.15
N ALA A 328 21.50 -9.31 14.02
CA ALA A 328 21.20 -9.35 15.45
C ALA A 328 21.67 -8.08 16.16
N ILE A 329 22.88 -7.58 15.92
CA ILE A 329 23.39 -6.30 16.43
C ILE A 329 22.43 -5.16 16.06
N PHE A 330 22.02 -5.09 14.78
CA PHE A 330 21.04 -4.11 14.33
C PHE A 330 19.70 -4.25 15.07
N GLY A 331 19.18 -5.47 15.19
CA GLY A 331 17.91 -5.75 15.88
C GLY A 331 17.97 -5.37 17.38
N ILE A 332 19.09 -5.63 18.05
CA ILE A 332 19.34 -5.24 19.46
C ILE A 332 19.35 -3.71 19.58
N ALA A 333 19.99 -3.03 18.64
CA ALA A 333 20.08 -1.56 18.63
C ALA A 333 18.73 -0.85 18.40
N GLN A 334 17.75 -1.51 17.82
CA GLN A 334 16.40 -0.95 17.66
C GLN A 334 15.63 -0.88 18.98
N SER A 335 16.12 -1.50 20.05
CA SER A 335 15.54 -1.38 21.38
C SER A 335 15.95 -0.05 22.04
N SER A 336 15.12 0.45 22.94
CA SER A 336 15.47 1.62 23.78
C SER A 336 15.92 1.15 25.17
N ASP A 337 16.60 0.02 25.25
CA ASP A 337 16.98 -0.62 26.51
C ASP A 337 18.45 -0.35 26.83
N ASP A 338 18.73 0.21 28.02
CA ASP A 338 20.09 0.47 28.49
C ASP A 338 20.94 -0.82 28.56
N ALA A 339 20.31 -1.98 28.82
CA ALA A 339 21.02 -3.26 28.83
C ALA A 339 21.48 -3.68 27.41
N ALA A 340 20.70 -3.37 26.38
CA ALA A 340 21.10 -3.59 24.99
C ALA A 340 22.30 -2.71 24.61
N ALA A 341 22.29 -1.44 25.01
CA ALA A 341 23.38 -0.53 24.77
C ALA A 341 24.68 -0.97 25.49
N ALA A 342 24.57 -1.43 26.72
CA ALA A 342 25.71 -1.96 27.48
C ALA A 342 26.28 -3.23 26.81
N TRP A 343 25.44 -4.12 26.33
CA TRP A 343 25.86 -5.32 25.61
C TRP A 343 26.58 -4.99 24.30
N LEU A 344 26.08 -4.02 23.53
CA LEU A 344 26.75 -3.56 22.30
C LEU A 344 28.15 -3.02 22.59
N LEU A 345 28.33 -2.26 23.67
CA LEU A 345 29.64 -1.78 24.08
C LEU A 345 30.58 -2.92 24.50
N GLU A 346 30.04 -3.95 25.16
CA GLU A 346 30.82 -5.15 25.49
C GLU A 346 31.32 -5.86 24.24
N ARG A 347 30.45 -6.04 23.24
CA ARG A 347 30.83 -6.64 21.96
C ARG A 347 31.84 -5.79 21.18
N ALA A 348 31.69 -4.49 21.14
CA ALA A 348 32.65 -3.58 20.49
C ALA A 348 34.07 -3.70 21.10
N MET A 349 34.17 -3.98 22.39
CA MET A 349 35.44 -4.10 23.11
C MET A 349 35.99 -5.53 23.16
N ASP A 350 35.23 -6.54 22.72
CA ASP A 350 35.65 -7.94 22.68
C ASP A 350 36.59 -8.22 21.52
N VAL A 351 37.90 -8.33 21.80
CA VAL A 351 38.91 -8.65 20.77
C VAL A 351 38.80 -10.04 20.18
N GLY A 352 37.92 -10.89 20.70
CA GLY A 352 37.58 -12.18 20.13
C GLY A 352 36.55 -12.12 18.99
N GLU A 353 35.83 -10.99 18.88
CA GLU A 353 34.88 -10.78 17.78
C GLU A 353 35.58 -10.29 16.51
N PRO A 354 35.04 -10.63 15.32
CA PRO A 354 35.48 -10.06 14.05
C PRO A 354 35.41 -8.53 14.07
N MET A 355 36.37 -7.87 13.39
CA MET A 355 36.51 -6.42 13.38
C MET A 355 35.21 -5.73 12.93
N GLU A 356 34.60 -6.21 11.87
CA GLU A 356 33.37 -5.65 11.29
C GLU A 356 32.21 -5.66 12.29
N LEU A 357 32.06 -6.73 13.08
CA LEU A 357 31.03 -6.81 14.13
C LEU A 357 31.32 -5.86 15.31
N ARG A 358 32.59 -5.66 15.65
CA ARG A 358 33.01 -4.71 16.69
C ARG A 358 32.73 -3.27 16.29
N GLU A 359 33.06 -2.91 15.04
CA GLU A 359 32.77 -1.59 14.45
C GLU A 359 31.26 -1.29 14.41
N ASN A 360 30.47 -2.28 13.96
CA ASN A 360 29.02 -2.20 13.96
C ASN A 360 28.44 -2.01 15.36
N ALA A 361 28.90 -2.79 16.33
CA ALA A 361 28.44 -2.69 17.70
C ALA A 361 28.77 -1.31 18.31
N LEU A 362 29.96 -0.76 18.06
CA LEU A 362 30.35 0.59 18.51
C LEU A 362 29.47 1.68 17.86
N PHE A 363 29.24 1.55 16.56
CA PHE A 363 28.37 2.47 15.81
C PHE A 363 26.97 2.52 16.41
N TRP A 364 26.34 1.36 16.59
CA TRP A 364 24.98 1.29 17.10
C TRP A 364 24.86 1.72 18.55
N ALA A 365 25.86 1.42 19.40
CA ALA A 365 25.91 1.94 20.76
C ALA A 365 25.95 3.48 20.78
N GLY A 366 26.70 4.08 19.86
CA GLY A 366 26.69 5.53 19.65
C GLY A 366 25.33 6.07 19.24
N GLN A 367 24.68 5.43 18.26
CA GLN A 367 23.35 5.83 17.77
C GLN A 367 22.26 5.72 18.87
N MET A 368 22.40 4.79 19.79
CA MET A 368 21.52 4.66 20.96
C MET A 368 21.73 5.75 22.00
N GLY A 369 22.77 6.60 21.86
CA GLY A 369 23.13 7.62 22.85
C GLY A 369 23.77 7.04 24.12
N ALA A 370 24.32 5.82 24.04
CA ALA A 370 24.98 5.15 25.16
C ALA A 370 26.38 5.68 25.44
N LEU A 371 26.94 6.51 24.55
CA LEU A 371 28.29 7.04 24.63
C LEU A 371 28.27 8.57 24.82
N ASP A 372 28.77 9.03 25.93
CA ASP A 372 29.18 10.42 26.09
C ASP A 372 30.63 10.63 25.62
N GLY A 373 31.05 11.88 25.51
CA GLY A 373 32.42 12.21 25.09
C GLY A 373 33.52 11.65 26.02
N ALA A 374 33.24 11.39 27.29
CA ALA A 374 34.18 10.80 28.21
C ALA A 374 34.34 9.29 27.98
N ALA A 375 33.22 8.58 27.80
CA ALA A 375 33.21 7.16 27.52
C ALA A 375 33.87 6.85 26.16
N LEU A 376 33.55 7.62 25.11
CA LEU A 376 34.15 7.44 23.79
C LEU A 376 35.64 7.77 23.77
N ARG A 377 36.09 8.78 24.55
CA ARG A 377 37.51 9.09 24.74
C ARG A 377 38.27 7.94 25.41
N GLU A 378 37.67 7.28 26.38
CA GLU A 378 38.28 6.13 27.04
C GLU A 378 38.38 4.93 26.08
N ILE A 379 37.35 4.68 25.30
CA ILE A 379 37.37 3.65 24.23
C ILE A 379 38.49 3.95 23.23
N TYR A 380 38.58 5.17 22.69
CA TYR A 380 39.61 5.58 21.75
C TYR A 380 41.04 5.38 22.29
N ARG A 381 41.25 5.62 23.59
CA ARG A 381 42.56 5.45 24.25
C ARG A 381 42.92 3.99 24.53
N THR A 382 41.94 3.14 24.76
CA THR A 382 42.14 1.75 25.16
C THR A 382 42.21 0.79 24.00
N VAL A 383 41.52 1.08 22.89
CA VAL A 383 41.59 0.24 21.71
C VAL A 383 42.93 0.35 20.99
N ALA A 384 43.49 -0.82 20.61
CA ALA A 384 44.78 -0.86 19.91
C ALA A 384 44.61 -0.79 18.39
N ASP A 385 43.48 -1.22 17.87
CA ASP A 385 43.19 -1.36 16.44
C ASP A 385 42.91 0.02 15.81
N ALA A 386 43.54 0.32 14.68
CA ALA A 386 43.34 1.58 13.96
C ALA A 386 41.91 1.71 13.44
N GLU A 387 41.33 0.63 12.93
CA GLU A 387 39.96 0.56 12.42
C GLU A 387 38.95 0.94 13.52
N MET A 388 39.09 0.40 14.73
CA MET A 388 38.25 0.76 15.87
C MET A 388 38.40 2.21 16.28
N LYS A 389 39.61 2.80 16.15
CA LYS A 389 39.84 4.22 16.39
C LYS A 389 39.16 5.09 15.32
N GLU A 390 39.24 4.70 14.05
CA GLU A 390 38.50 5.35 12.97
C GLU A 390 37.01 5.33 13.24
N GLN A 391 36.49 4.17 13.65
CA GLN A 391 35.07 4.03 14.03
C GLN A 391 34.69 4.94 15.20
N ALA A 392 35.54 5.07 16.22
CA ALA A 392 35.30 5.98 17.33
C ALA A 392 35.29 7.46 16.87
N ILE A 393 36.19 7.85 15.96
CA ILE A 393 36.20 9.19 15.34
C ILE A 393 34.87 9.40 14.56
N PHE A 394 34.43 8.40 13.81
CA PHE A 394 33.17 8.48 13.06
C PHE A 394 31.97 8.63 14.01
N VAL A 395 31.89 7.82 15.07
CA VAL A 395 30.83 7.94 16.09
C VAL A 395 30.81 9.34 16.72
N ALA A 396 31.99 9.89 17.08
CA ALA A 396 32.08 11.26 17.60
C ALA A 396 31.53 12.30 16.61
N SER A 397 31.71 12.09 15.31
CA SER A 397 31.25 13.04 14.28
C SER A 397 29.73 13.07 14.11
N GLN A 398 29.03 12.00 14.50
CA GLN A 398 27.58 11.87 14.30
C GLN A 398 26.74 12.57 15.37
N ASP A 399 27.28 12.77 16.58
CA ASP A 399 26.55 13.37 17.70
C ASP A 399 26.53 14.92 17.62
N GLY A 400 27.65 15.54 17.22
CA GLY A 400 27.78 17.01 17.15
C GLY A 400 27.73 17.74 18.51
N SER A 401 27.71 17.02 19.66
CA SER A 401 27.76 17.61 20.97
C SER A 401 29.12 18.27 21.22
N THR A 402 29.16 19.25 22.15
CA THR A 402 30.40 19.95 22.51
C THR A 402 31.50 18.99 22.96
N GLU A 403 31.13 17.95 23.71
CA GLU A 403 32.05 16.94 24.22
C GLU A 403 32.65 16.07 23.11
N MET A 404 31.89 15.74 22.10
CA MET A 404 32.35 14.98 20.95
C MET A 404 33.25 15.83 20.04
N VAL A 405 32.91 17.09 19.83
CA VAL A 405 33.77 18.03 19.09
C VAL A 405 35.10 18.25 19.85
N ASP A 406 35.07 18.33 21.18
CA ASP A 406 36.29 18.43 22.01
C ASP A 406 37.17 17.18 21.87
N LEU A 407 36.58 15.98 21.80
CA LEU A 407 37.30 14.74 21.52
C LEU A 407 37.97 14.77 20.14
N LEU A 408 37.23 15.15 19.07
CA LEU A 408 37.79 15.26 17.74
C LEU A 408 38.96 16.30 17.71
N MET A 409 38.84 17.45 18.39
CA MET A 409 39.92 18.43 18.52
C MET A 409 41.11 17.87 19.25
N GLU A 410 40.93 17.10 20.33
CA GLU A 410 41.99 16.42 21.06
C GLU A 410 42.74 15.44 20.15
N ILE A 411 42.02 14.58 19.42
CA ILE A 411 42.61 13.61 18.46
C ILE A 411 43.41 14.36 17.38
N ALA A 412 42.78 15.34 16.72
CA ALA A 412 43.45 16.15 15.67
C ALA A 412 44.74 16.82 16.14
N ARG A 413 44.87 17.10 17.44
CA ARG A 413 46.06 17.73 18.03
C ARG A 413 47.12 16.72 18.48
N THR A 414 46.74 15.61 19.07
CA THR A 414 47.63 14.74 19.87
C THR A 414 47.90 13.39 19.24
N GLU A 415 47.10 12.95 18.30
CA GLU A 415 47.25 11.64 17.64
C GLU A 415 48.55 11.60 16.82
N GLN A 416 49.29 10.50 16.96
CA GLN A 416 50.55 10.31 16.25
C GLN A 416 50.35 9.68 14.87
N ASP A 417 49.32 8.85 14.71
CA ASP A 417 48.96 8.28 13.47
C ASP A 417 48.42 9.39 12.52
N ALA A 418 49.01 9.51 11.33
CA ALA A 418 48.69 10.58 10.41
C ALA A 418 47.31 10.42 9.81
N ASP A 419 46.86 9.18 9.53
CA ASP A 419 45.60 8.87 8.90
C ASP A 419 44.44 9.14 9.87
N LEU A 420 44.59 8.71 11.14
CA LEU A 420 43.60 8.97 12.19
C LEU A 420 43.49 10.48 12.49
N ARG A 421 44.62 11.19 12.48
CA ARG A 421 44.63 12.65 12.67
C ARG A 421 43.92 13.35 11.53
N GLU A 422 44.19 12.94 10.28
CA GLU A 422 43.57 13.52 9.09
C GLU A 422 42.03 13.24 9.09
N ASN A 423 41.62 12.04 9.49
CA ASN A 423 40.22 11.66 9.63
C ASN A 423 39.49 12.54 10.66
N ALA A 424 40.12 12.79 11.84
CA ALA A 424 39.53 13.69 12.84
C ALA A 424 39.41 15.14 12.31
N ILE A 425 40.42 15.64 11.59
CA ILE A 425 40.40 16.97 10.96
C ILE A 425 39.30 17.05 9.90
N PHE A 426 39.15 16.01 9.09
CA PHE A 426 38.09 15.95 8.06
C PHE A 426 36.70 16.08 8.69
N TRP A 427 36.42 15.29 9.74
CA TRP A 427 35.13 15.32 10.40
C TRP A 427 34.87 16.63 11.16
N LEU A 428 35.89 17.22 11.79
CA LEU A 428 35.78 18.58 12.34
C LEU A 428 35.34 19.59 11.30
N GLY A 429 35.87 19.49 10.06
CA GLY A 429 35.50 20.37 8.96
C GLY A 429 34.03 20.22 8.50
N GLN A 430 33.34 19.15 8.91
CA GLN A 430 31.92 18.90 8.63
C GLN A 430 31.00 19.37 9.76
N THR A 431 31.55 19.77 10.93
CA THR A 431 30.74 20.25 12.06
C THR A 431 30.43 21.74 11.96
N ASP A 432 29.27 22.15 12.47
CA ASP A 432 28.86 23.56 12.55
C ASP A 432 29.33 24.26 13.87
N ASP A 433 30.24 23.63 14.60
CA ASP A 433 30.74 24.22 15.87
C ASP A 433 31.56 25.47 15.59
N PRO A 434 31.19 26.63 16.16
CA PRO A 434 31.86 27.93 15.90
C PRO A 434 33.32 27.97 16.32
N ARG A 435 33.81 27.05 17.15
CA ARG A 435 35.20 26.96 17.60
C ARG A 435 36.12 26.31 16.55
N VAL A 436 35.57 25.48 15.66
CA VAL A 436 36.36 24.69 14.72
C VAL A 436 37.17 25.52 13.73
N PRO A 437 36.65 26.60 13.12
CA PRO A 437 37.46 27.40 12.18
C PRO A 437 38.74 28.01 12.85
N GLU A 438 38.64 28.51 14.09
CA GLU A 438 39.77 29.06 14.79
C GLU A 438 40.77 27.96 15.20
N PHE A 439 40.27 26.81 15.61
CA PHE A 439 41.08 25.64 15.93
C PHE A 439 41.89 25.14 14.71
N LEU A 440 41.25 24.98 13.58
CA LEU A 440 41.93 24.54 12.34
C LEU A 440 42.98 25.55 11.87
N LEU A 441 42.70 26.85 11.99
CA LEU A 441 43.70 27.89 11.72
C LEU A 441 44.91 27.81 12.67
N ALA A 442 44.72 27.49 13.94
CA ALA A 442 45.79 27.31 14.90
C ALA A 442 46.67 26.10 14.54
N LEU A 443 46.05 24.96 14.14
CA LEU A 443 46.77 23.78 13.65
C LEU A 443 47.64 24.08 12.42
N ILE A 444 47.14 24.83 11.44
CA ILE A 444 47.87 25.21 10.20
C ILE A 444 49.08 26.08 10.56
N ARG A 445 48.99 26.95 11.58
CA ARG A 445 50.06 27.85 11.99
C ARG A 445 51.11 27.18 12.87
N GLY A 446 50.95 25.89 13.21
CA GLY A 446 51.86 25.15 14.06
C GLY A 446 51.79 25.58 15.52
N GLY A 447 50.69 26.18 15.94
CA GLY A 447 50.47 26.72 17.31
C GLY A 447 49.43 25.96 18.14
N ALA A 448 49.18 24.68 17.83
CA ALA A 448 48.24 23.83 18.59
C ALA A 448 48.99 22.88 19.52
#